data_45b18ed67060ddd5128467bcdb6225df
#
_entry.id   45b18ed67060ddd5128467bcdb6225df
#
_cell.length_a   1.000
_cell.length_b   1.000
_cell.length_c   1.000
_cell.angle_alpha   90.00
_cell.angle_beta   90.00
_cell.angle_gamma   90.00
#
_symmetry.space_group_name_H-M   'P 1'
#
loop_
_entity.id
_entity.type
_entity.pdbx_description
1 polymer ?
#
loop_
_entity_poly.entity_id
_entity_poly.type
_entity_poly.pdbx_seq_one_letter_code
_entity_poly.pdbx_strand_id
1 'polypeptide(L)'
;MLDIFIMNMGGHDDNVAKLTTKFPHAKVIRWTTHDNCMRKAAQMSRTNGFWLIASCCDYTDFDFDWRPVPWESEFIHCWASGKQKQGDTFWMPKQVADYQGKLK
;
A
#
# COMPACT_ATOMS: atom_id res chain seq x y z
N MET A 1 3.95 -12.91 -7.12
CA MET A 1 3.09 -11.71 -7.07
C MET A 1 3.24 -11.05 -5.70
N LEU A 2 3.46 -9.73 -5.66
CA LEU A 2 3.62 -9.03 -4.40
C LEU A 2 2.30 -8.89 -3.66
N ASP A 3 2.37 -8.86 -2.33
CA ASP A 3 1.20 -8.59 -1.51
C ASP A 3 0.68 -7.18 -1.77
N ILE A 4 -0.63 -7.03 -1.68
CA ILE A 4 -1.33 -5.76 -1.81
C ILE A 4 -2.22 -5.59 -0.59
N PHE A 5 -2.08 -4.45 0.09
CA PHE A 5 -2.92 -4.10 1.24
C PHE A 5 -3.68 -2.82 0.91
N ILE A 6 -4.99 -2.85 1.14
CA ILE A 6 -5.87 -1.73 0.85
C ILE A 6 -6.26 -1.06 2.16
N MET A 7 -5.88 0.21 2.33
CA MET A 7 -6.31 1.02 3.47
C MET A 7 -7.76 1.43 3.25
N ASN A 8 -8.67 0.85 3.99
CA ASN A 8 -10.09 1.17 3.88
C ASN A 8 -10.42 2.39 4.73
N MET A 9 -10.56 3.52 4.07
CA MET A 9 -10.83 4.82 4.72
C MET A 9 -12.31 5.09 4.93
N GLY A 10 -13.19 4.15 4.51
CA GLY A 10 -14.64 4.32 4.60
C GLY A 10 -15.21 5.11 3.43
N GLY A 11 -16.48 4.85 3.08
CA GLY A 11 -17.17 5.56 2.02
C GLY A 11 -16.77 5.19 0.60
N HIS A 12 -15.96 4.16 0.41
CA HIS A 12 -15.43 3.76 -0.90
C HIS A 12 -15.58 2.26 -1.15
N ASP A 13 -16.70 1.67 -0.70
CA ASP A 13 -16.92 0.22 -0.77
C ASP A 13 -16.90 -0.30 -2.22
N ASP A 14 -17.42 0.49 -3.16
CA ASP A 14 -17.42 0.10 -4.58
C ASP A 14 -16.00 -0.03 -5.12
N ASN A 15 -15.13 0.89 -4.75
CA ASN A 15 -13.73 0.85 -5.19
C ASN A 15 -12.97 -0.30 -4.53
N VAL A 16 -13.23 -0.57 -3.25
CA VAL A 16 -12.65 -1.71 -2.55
C VAL A 16 -13.07 -3.02 -3.24
N ALA A 17 -14.35 -3.16 -3.57
CA ALA A 17 -14.84 -4.34 -4.28
C ALA A 17 -14.17 -4.50 -5.65
N LYS A 18 -13.99 -3.42 -6.37
CA LYS A 18 -13.32 -3.39 -7.67
C LYS A 18 -11.86 -3.84 -7.56
N LEU A 19 -11.15 -3.34 -6.55
CA LEU A 19 -9.75 -3.69 -6.31
C LEU A 19 -9.60 -5.15 -5.87
N THR A 20 -10.47 -5.64 -4.99
CA THR A 20 -10.41 -7.03 -4.53
C THR A 20 -10.83 -8.02 -5.62
N THR A 21 -11.65 -7.60 -6.57
CA THR A 21 -11.97 -8.40 -7.75
C THR A 21 -10.77 -8.48 -8.69
N LYS A 22 -10.09 -7.36 -8.93
CA LYS A 22 -8.89 -7.32 -9.77
C LYS A 22 -7.72 -8.07 -9.14
N PHE A 23 -7.58 -7.96 -7.82
CA PHE A 23 -6.51 -8.59 -7.04
C PHE A 23 -7.10 -9.43 -5.92
N PRO A 24 -7.51 -10.70 -6.21
CA PRO A 24 -8.16 -11.53 -5.19
C PRO A 24 -7.28 -11.81 -3.97
N HIS A 25 -5.97 -11.69 -4.09
CA HIS A 25 -5.02 -11.88 -2.99
C HIS A 25 -4.87 -10.63 -2.11
N ALA A 26 -5.41 -9.49 -2.52
CA ALA A 26 -5.33 -8.24 -1.75
C ALA A 26 -6.06 -8.37 -0.42
N LYS A 27 -5.50 -7.77 0.61
CA LYS A 27 -6.10 -7.73 1.95
C LYS A 27 -6.52 -6.31 2.29
N VAL A 28 -7.68 -6.19 2.92
CA VAL A 28 -8.23 -4.91 3.33
C VAL A 28 -7.87 -4.66 4.79
N ILE A 29 -7.30 -3.48 5.07
CA ILE A 29 -6.93 -3.06 6.41
C ILE A 29 -7.75 -1.84 6.76
N ARG A 30 -8.35 -1.83 7.96
CA ARG A 30 -9.05 -0.64 8.45
C ARG A 30 -8.03 0.49 8.67
N TRP A 31 -8.29 1.64 8.04
CA TRP A 31 -7.41 2.79 8.21
C TRP A 31 -7.63 3.44 9.59
N THR A 32 -6.53 3.73 10.27
CA THR A 32 -6.50 4.55 11.48
C THR A 32 -5.51 5.68 11.30
N THR A 33 -4.26 5.34 11.02
CA THR A 33 -3.21 6.27 10.57
C THR A 33 -2.39 5.55 9.52
N HIS A 34 -1.65 6.32 8.70
CA HIS A 34 -0.74 5.72 7.72
C HIS A 34 0.32 4.85 8.41
N ASP A 35 0.88 5.33 9.53
CA ASP A 35 1.90 4.60 10.28
C ASP A 35 1.38 3.26 10.80
N ASN A 36 0.17 3.23 11.34
CA ASN A 36 -0.43 1.99 11.82
C ASN A 36 -0.70 1.02 10.68
N CYS A 37 -1.16 1.52 9.54
CA CYS A 37 -1.40 0.69 8.36
C CYS A 37 -0.08 0.14 7.80
N MET A 38 0.97 0.94 7.74
CA MET A 38 2.30 0.51 7.31
C MET A 38 2.83 -0.64 8.17
N ARG A 39 2.76 -0.46 9.48
CA ARG A 39 3.21 -1.47 10.43
C ARG A 39 2.42 -2.76 10.31
N LYS A 40 1.09 -2.64 10.25
CA LYS A 40 0.22 -3.80 10.14
C LYS A 40 0.44 -4.56 8.83
N ALA A 41 0.57 -3.83 7.72
CA ALA A 41 0.85 -4.42 6.42
C ALA A 41 2.20 -5.14 6.44
N ALA A 42 3.23 -4.52 7.01
CA ALA A 42 4.55 -5.13 7.11
C ALA A 42 4.51 -6.43 7.93
N GLN A 43 3.75 -6.46 9.02
CA GLN A 43 3.59 -7.66 9.83
C GLN A 43 2.88 -8.78 9.09
N MET A 44 1.93 -8.44 8.24
CA MET A 44 1.13 -9.40 7.49
C MET A 44 1.77 -9.82 6.17
N SER A 45 2.69 -9.04 5.63
CA SER A 45 3.27 -9.30 4.32
C SER A 45 4.16 -10.53 4.33
N ARG A 46 4.01 -11.35 3.29
CA ARG A 46 4.85 -12.52 3.05
C ARG A 46 5.88 -12.27 1.95
N THR A 47 5.81 -11.11 1.30
CA THR A 47 6.74 -10.72 0.25
C THR A 47 7.69 -9.65 0.78
N ASN A 48 8.91 -9.57 0.22
CA ASN A 48 9.93 -8.63 0.67
C ASN A 48 9.56 -7.18 0.36
N GLY A 49 8.80 -6.96 -0.71
CA GLY A 49 8.19 -5.68 -1.03
C GLY A 49 6.69 -5.88 -1.17
N PHE A 50 5.91 -4.84 -0.90
CA PHE A 50 4.47 -4.90 -1.02
C PHE A 50 3.89 -3.54 -1.37
N TRP A 51 2.65 -3.58 -1.86
CA TRP A 51 1.88 -2.38 -2.14
C TRP A 51 0.95 -2.06 -0.98
N LEU A 52 0.92 -0.80 -0.58
CA LEU A 52 -0.06 -0.26 0.35
C LEU A 52 -0.81 0.85 -0.36
N ILE A 53 -2.09 0.63 -0.63
CA ILE A 53 -2.90 1.53 -1.45
C ILE A 53 -4.13 2.00 -0.68
N ALA A 54 -4.75 3.08 -1.17
CA ALA A 54 -5.88 3.70 -0.50
C ALA A 54 -7.18 3.42 -1.23
N SER A 55 -8.26 3.19 -0.47
CA SER A 55 -9.58 2.94 -1.03
C SER A 55 -10.17 4.13 -1.76
N CYS A 56 -9.69 5.35 -1.47
CA CYS A 56 -10.20 6.59 -2.07
C CYS A 56 -9.58 6.93 -3.44
N CYS A 57 -8.63 6.14 -3.93
CA CYS A 57 -7.92 6.42 -5.17
C CYS A 57 -8.36 5.51 -6.30
N ASP A 58 -8.35 6.05 -7.53
CA ASP A 58 -8.62 5.28 -8.74
C ASP A 58 -7.31 4.71 -9.27
N TYR A 59 -7.24 3.37 -9.35
CA TYR A 59 -6.05 2.65 -9.81
C TYR A 59 -6.23 2.04 -11.20
N THR A 60 -7.19 2.51 -12.00
CA THR A 60 -7.50 1.93 -13.31
C THR A 60 -6.26 1.89 -14.22
N ASP A 61 -5.48 2.98 -14.23
CA ASP A 61 -4.30 3.11 -15.09
C ASP A 61 -2.99 2.95 -14.32
N PHE A 62 -3.06 2.50 -13.07
CA PHE A 62 -1.86 2.35 -12.24
C PHE A 62 -1.12 1.05 -12.55
N ASP A 63 0.20 1.15 -12.71
CA ASP A 63 1.08 0.00 -13.03
C ASP A 63 1.55 -0.69 -11.74
N PHE A 64 0.87 -1.76 -11.35
CA PHE A 64 1.26 -2.60 -10.21
C PHE A 64 2.42 -3.54 -10.52
N ASP A 65 2.87 -3.60 -11.76
CA ASP A 65 4.08 -4.35 -12.14
C ASP A 65 5.36 -3.52 -11.96
N TRP A 66 5.21 -2.24 -11.64
CA TRP A 66 6.35 -1.39 -11.34
C TRP A 66 7.16 -1.96 -10.19
N ARG A 67 8.47 -1.89 -10.32
CA ARG A 67 9.42 -2.30 -9.28
C ARG A 67 10.53 -1.28 -9.18
N PRO A 68 11.07 -1.04 -7.97
CA PRO A 68 12.22 -0.16 -7.85
C PRO A 68 13.46 -0.78 -8.48
N VAL A 69 14.35 0.07 -8.97
CA VAL A 69 15.69 -0.39 -9.36
C VAL A 69 16.42 -0.93 -8.13
N PRO A 70 17.40 -1.86 -8.28
CA PRO A 70 17.98 -2.55 -7.12
C PRO A 70 18.53 -1.64 -6.04
N TRP A 71 19.19 -0.54 -6.40
CA TRP A 71 19.76 0.38 -5.42
C TRP A 71 18.73 1.27 -4.72
N GLU A 72 17.47 1.25 -5.14
CA GLU A 72 16.36 1.97 -4.51
C GLU A 72 15.38 1.03 -3.81
N SER A 73 15.66 -0.27 -3.82
CA SER A 73 14.72 -1.28 -3.28
C SER A 73 14.56 -1.21 -1.76
N GLU A 74 15.43 -0.49 -1.06
CA GLU A 74 15.32 -0.31 0.39
C GLU A 74 14.55 0.95 0.79
N PHE A 75 14.10 1.75 -0.21
CA PHE A 75 13.36 2.98 0.05
C PHE A 75 11.86 2.78 -0.10
N ILE A 76 11.11 3.54 0.70
CA ILE A 76 9.67 3.64 0.52
C ILE A 76 9.40 4.58 -0.65
N HIS A 77 8.66 4.10 -1.64
CA HIS A 77 8.25 4.90 -2.79
C HIS A 77 6.80 5.30 -2.63
N CYS A 78 6.51 6.57 -2.86
CA CYS A 78 5.20 7.15 -2.62
C CYS A 78 4.68 7.85 -3.87
N TRP A 79 3.41 7.61 -4.20
CA TRP A 79 2.72 8.32 -5.26
C TRP A 79 1.57 9.11 -4.65
N ALA A 80 1.37 10.34 -5.12
CA ALA A 80 0.28 11.20 -4.71
C ALA A 80 -0.64 11.45 -5.90
N SER A 81 -1.96 11.44 -5.67
CA SER A 81 -2.90 11.93 -6.68
C SER A 81 -2.78 13.46 -6.79
N GLY A 82 -3.07 14.01 -7.96
CA GLY A 82 -2.82 15.43 -8.26
C GLY A 82 -3.49 16.45 -7.34
N LYS A 83 -4.42 16.02 -6.48
CA LYS A 83 -5.14 16.91 -5.55
C LYS A 83 -4.73 16.72 -4.10
N GLN A 84 -3.92 15.71 -3.79
CA GLN A 84 -3.53 15.42 -2.41
C GLN A 84 -2.04 15.67 -2.23
N LYS A 85 -1.70 16.42 -1.19
CA LYS A 85 -0.31 16.73 -0.86
C LYS A 85 0.40 15.58 -0.17
N GLN A 86 -0.37 14.63 0.41
CA GLN A 86 0.18 13.42 1.02
C GLN A 86 -0.03 12.25 0.09
N GLY A 87 0.96 11.37 0.01
CA GLY A 87 0.85 10.17 -0.80
C GLY A 87 -0.12 9.18 -0.19
N ASP A 88 -0.91 8.55 -1.04
CA ASP A 88 -1.87 7.52 -0.66
C ASP A 88 -1.49 6.14 -1.17
N THR A 89 -0.45 6.06 -1.98
CA THR A 89 -0.01 4.83 -2.61
C THR A 89 1.46 4.65 -2.33
N PHE A 90 1.81 3.49 -1.78
CA PHE A 90 3.18 3.20 -1.36
C PHE A 90 3.63 1.85 -1.90
N TRP A 91 4.84 1.80 -2.45
CA TRP A 91 5.60 0.57 -2.54
C TRP A 91 6.56 0.54 -1.36
N MET A 92 6.53 -0.52 -0.57
CA MET A 92 7.26 -0.57 0.69
C MET A 92 8.10 -1.83 0.79
N PRO A 93 9.39 -1.72 1.10
CA PRO A 93 10.17 -2.87 1.53
C PRO A 93 9.73 -3.26 2.94
N LYS A 94 9.39 -4.53 3.13
CA LYS A 94 8.86 -5.04 4.40
C LYS A 94 9.78 -4.70 5.58
N GLN A 95 11.08 -4.86 5.40
CA GLN A 95 12.05 -4.67 6.46
C GLN A 95 12.10 -3.23 6.96
N VAL A 96 12.06 -2.27 6.05
CA VAL A 96 12.09 -0.84 6.41
C VAL A 96 10.79 -0.42 7.08
N ALA A 97 9.66 -0.87 6.54
CA ALA A 97 8.36 -0.54 7.09
C ALA A 97 8.19 -1.07 8.52
N ASP A 98 8.64 -2.31 8.76
CA ASP A 98 8.59 -2.93 10.08
C ASP A 98 9.49 -2.19 11.08
N TYR A 99 10.70 -1.81 10.66
CA TYR A 99 11.62 -1.04 11.47
C TYR A 99 11.04 0.32 11.86
N GLN A 100 10.47 1.06 10.90
CA GLN A 100 9.84 2.35 11.18
C GLN A 100 8.68 2.22 12.15
N GLY A 101 7.90 1.15 12.03
CA GLY A 101 6.82 0.88 12.96
C GLY A 101 7.31 0.69 14.39
N LYS A 102 8.50 0.15 14.58
CA LYS A 102 9.09 -0.07 15.91
C LYS A 102 9.65 1.19 16.54
N LEU A 103 10.01 2.18 15.74
CA LEU A 103 10.56 3.44 16.23
C LEU A 103 9.50 4.35 16.83
N LYS A 104 8.25 4.02 16.68
CA LYS A 104 7.13 4.79 17.19
C LYS A 104 6.46 4.09 18.36
#